data_ea1478472149cddbc638b5b646e9986b
#
_entry.id   ea1478472149cddbc638b5b646e9986b
#
_cell.length_a   1.000
_cell.length_b   1.000
_cell.length_c   1.000
_cell.angle_alpha   90.00
_cell.angle_beta   90.00
_cell.angle_gamma   90.00
#
_symmetry.space_group_name_H-M   'P 1'
#
loop_
_entity.id
_entity.type
_entity.pdbx_description
1 polymer ?
#
loop_
_entity_poly.entity_id
_entity_poly.type
_entity_poly.pdbx_seq_one_letter_code
_entity_poly.pdbx_strand_id
1 'polypeptide(L)'
;MNLDQIQEMWQRDSVIDPDNLHDESLKIPQLHAKYYTIYNTITLLREKAREAYNRVKLERYNYYTGKAPIEVYEEEPFPYKVRDKEALQRHMDGDEKLSKVELKIRYYDIMLKFLEEVIKTISNRTYQIKNAIEWHRFQAGFN
;
A
#
# COMPACT_ATOMS: atom_id res chain seq x y z
N MET A 1 -3.10 -9.69 4.98
CA MET A 1 -4.03 -9.43 3.87
C MET A 1 -3.24 -8.86 2.70
N ASN A 2 -3.42 -9.41 1.51
CA ASN A 2 -2.73 -8.95 0.31
C ASN A 2 -3.62 -8.03 -0.55
N LEU A 3 -3.04 -7.45 -1.59
CA LEU A 3 -3.75 -6.51 -2.48
C LEU A 3 -4.98 -7.16 -3.13
N ASP A 4 -4.85 -8.40 -3.63
CA ASP A 4 -5.96 -9.09 -4.29
C ASP A 4 -7.14 -9.30 -3.34
N GLN A 5 -6.87 -9.66 -2.10
CA GLN A 5 -7.91 -9.85 -1.07
C GLN A 5 -8.64 -8.53 -0.77
N ILE A 6 -7.91 -7.43 -0.67
CA ILE A 6 -8.50 -6.11 -0.43
C ILE A 6 -9.35 -5.68 -1.62
N GLN A 7 -8.87 -5.90 -2.85
CA GLN A 7 -9.61 -5.57 -4.06
C GLN A 7 -10.90 -6.38 -4.19
N GLU A 8 -10.85 -7.68 -3.91
CA GLU A 8 -12.04 -8.54 -3.92
C GLU A 8 -13.06 -8.11 -2.86
N MET A 9 -12.57 -7.78 -1.66
CA MET A 9 -13.42 -7.31 -0.58
C MET A 9 -14.14 -6.01 -0.97
N TRP A 10 -13.42 -5.07 -1.59
CA TRP A 10 -14.00 -3.81 -2.05
C TRP A 10 -15.00 -4.02 -3.20
N GLN A 11 -14.76 -4.95 -4.11
CA GLN A 11 -15.73 -5.28 -5.15
C GLN A 11 -17.09 -5.68 -4.56
N ARG A 12 -17.07 -6.45 -3.48
CA ARG A 12 -18.30 -6.81 -2.77
C ARG A 12 -18.91 -5.62 -2.03
N ASP A 13 -18.09 -4.87 -1.31
CA ASP A 13 -18.53 -3.77 -0.47
C ASP A 13 -18.94 -2.52 -1.26
N SER A 14 -18.48 -2.41 -2.52
CA SER A 14 -18.77 -1.26 -3.38
C SER A 14 -20.21 -1.24 -3.89
N VAL A 15 -20.90 -2.38 -3.87
CA VAL A 15 -22.25 -2.50 -4.37
C VAL A 15 -23.22 -1.79 -3.43
N ILE A 16 -24.07 -0.94 -4.00
CA ILE A 16 -25.18 -0.27 -3.27
C ILE A 16 -26.47 -0.93 -3.73
N ASP A 17 -27.25 -1.46 -2.77
CA ASP A 17 -28.55 -2.04 -3.06
C ASP A 17 -29.57 -0.90 -3.30
N PRO A 18 -30.10 -0.74 -4.52
CA PRO A 18 -31.01 0.35 -4.84
C PRO A 18 -32.37 0.23 -4.15
N ASP A 19 -32.71 -0.95 -3.64
CA ASP A 19 -33.99 -1.20 -2.94
C ASP A 19 -33.89 -0.94 -1.43
N ASN A 20 -32.68 -0.73 -0.89
CA ASN A 20 -32.42 -0.53 0.55
C ASN A 20 -31.52 0.69 0.79
N LEU A 21 -31.82 1.81 0.14
CA LEU A 21 -30.98 3.01 0.20
C LEU A 21 -30.83 3.58 1.61
N HIS A 22 -31.87 3.50 2.43
CA HIS A 22 -31.81 3.94 3.82
C HIS A 22 -30.79 3.13 4.62
N ASP A 23 -30.84 1.81 4.52
CA ASP A 23 -29.91 0.92 5.20
C ASP A 23 -28.47 1.11 4.67
N GLU A 24 -28.30 1.29 3.37
CA GLU A 24 -27.00 1.58 2.76
C GLU A 24 -26.41 2.88 3.30
N SER A 25 -27.24 3.91 3.50
CA SER A 25 -26.80 5.18 4.10
C SER A 25 -26.28 5.00 5.52
N LEU A 26 -26.94 4.16 6.33
CA LEU A 26 -26.55 3.92 7.73
C LEU A 26 -25.26 3.09 7.84
N LYS A 27 -24.87 2.34 6.80
CA LYS A 27 -23.66 1.53 6.78
C LYS A 27 -22.40 2.33 6.47
N ILE A 28 -22.53 3.56 5.98
CA ILE A 28 -21.36 4.36 5.54
C ILE A 28 -20.28 4.50 6.63
N PRO A 29 -20.61 4.88 7.89
CA PRO A 29 -19.57 4.98 8.92
C PRO A 29 -18.84 3.68 9.23
N GLN A 30 -19.54 2.55 9.23
CA GLN A 30 -18.93 1.24 9.45
C GLN A 30 -17.98 0.86 8.32
N LEU A 31 -18.40 1.12 7.10
CA LEU A 31 -17.60 0.84 5.91
C LEU A 31 -16.34 1.70 5.90
N HIS A 32 -16.47 2.98 6.24
CA HIS A 32 -15.33 3.88 6.35
C HIS A 32 -14.35 3.38 7.42
N ALA A 33 -14.84 3.03 8.61
CA ALA A 33 -14.02 2.53 9.71
C ALA A 33 -13.27 1.25 9.32
N LYS A 34 -13.93 0.34 8.61
CA LYS A 34 -13.33 -0.92 8.12
C LYS A 34 -12.10 -0.65 7.26
N TYR A 35 -12.25 0.17 6.24
CA TYR A 35 -11.15 0.46 5.30
C TYR A 35 -10.08 1.37 5.88
N TYR A 36 -10.47 2.31 6.74
CA TYR A 36 -9.53 3.16 7.43
C TYR A 36 -8.63 2.37 8.40
N THR A 37 -9.18 1.38 9.09
CA THR A 37 -8.41 0.47 9.95
C THR A 37 -7.38 -0.31 9.13
N ILE A 38 -7.77 -0.83 7.97
CA ILE A 38 -6.86 -1.54 7.07
C ILE A 38 -5.75 -0.58 6.58
N TYR A 39 -6.12 0.63 6.21
CA TYR A 39 -5.18 1.66 5.79
C TYR A 39 -4.10 1.91 6.85
N ASN A 40 -4.52 2.08 8.09
CA ASN A 40 -3.58 2.30 9.20
C ASN A 40 -2.66 1.10 9.43
N THR A 41 -3.19 -0.11 9.34
CA THR A 41 -2.38 -1.34 9.47
C THR A 41 -1.31 -1.42 8.39
N ILE A 42 -1.68 -1.15 7.14
CA ILE A 42 -0.74 -1.17 6.01
C ILE A 42 0.30 -0.05 6.14
N THR A 43 -0.11 1.13 6.60
CA THR A 43 0.82 2.24 6.87
C THR A 43 1.91 1.82 7.86
N LEU A 44 1.54 1.14 8.94
CA LEU A 44 2.51 0.65 9.93
C LEU A 44 3.44 -0.41 9.35
N LEU A 45 2.92 -1.31 8.52
CA LEU A 45 3.72 -2.31 7.83
C LEU A 45 4.72 -1.66 6.87
N ARG A 46 4.29 -0.62 6.17
CA ARG A 46 5.16 0.16 5.28
C ARG A 46 6.31 0.81 6.05
N GLU A 47 6.02 1.39 7.22
CA GLU A 47 7.05 2.00 8.05
C GLU A 47 8.07 0.96 8.55
N LYS A 48 7.61 -0.24 8.93
CA LYS A 48 8.51 -1.35 9.29
C LYS A 48 9.38 -1.77 8.11
N ALA A 49 8.82 -1.82 6.92
CA ALA A 49 9.58 -2.15 5.71
C ALA A 49 10.62 -1.07 5.40
N ARG A 50 10.31 0.20 5.65
CA ARG A 50 11.25 1.31 5.49
C ARG A 50 12.43 1.19 6.47
N GLU A 51 12.18 0.85 7.73
CA GLU A 51 13.25 0.60 8.69
C GLU A 51 14.14 -0.56 8.26
N ALA A 52 13.53 -1.65 7.78
CA ALA A 52 14.27 -2.79 7.26
C ALA A 52 15.13 -2.38 6.03
N TYR A 53 14.57 -1.57 5.16
CA TYR A 53 15.30 -1.02 4.01
C TYR A 53 16.55 -0.24 4.45
N ASN A 54 16.40 0.65 5.43
CA ASN A 54 17.52 1.44 5.93
C ASN A 54 18.63 0.57 6.52
N ARG A 55 18.28 -0.49 7.25
CA ARG A 55 19.23 -1.45 7.79
C ARG A 55 19.96 -2.23 6.70
N VAL A 56 19.21 -2.76 5.75
CA VAL A 56 19.78 -3.51 4.61
C VAL A 56 20.67 -2.59 3.78
N LYS A 57 20.26 -1.35 3.56
CA LYS A 57 21.05 -0.36 2.83
C LYS A 57 22.41 -0.13 3.49
N LEU A 58 22.44 0.02 4.82
CA LEU A 58 23.69 0.17 5.57
C LEU A 58 24.55 -1.09 5.48
N GLU A 59 23.97 -2.27 5.64
CA GLU A 59 24.68 -3.54 5.53
C GLU A 59 25.32 -3.70 4.15
N ARG A 60 24.59 -3.40 3.09
CA ARG A 60 25.09 -3.52 1.71
C ARG A 60 26.10 -2.44 1.39
N TYR A 61 25.93 -1.23 1.91
CA TYR A 61 26.95 -0.19 1.82
C TYR A 61 28.27 -0.65 2.45
N ASN A 62 28.22 -1.18 3.66
CA ASN A 62 29.40 -1.70 4.35
C ASN A 62 30.02 -2.87 3.57
N TYR A 63 29.21 -3.75 3.03
CA TYR A 63 29.70 -4.86 2.19
C TYR A 63 30.50 -4.38 0.99
N TYR A 64 29.96 -3.45 0.21
CA TYR A 64 30.61 -2.96 -1.00
C TYR A 64 31.81 -2.06 -0.71
N THR A 65 31.91 -1.49 0.47
CA THR A 65 33.05 -0.63 0.87
C THR A 65 34.10 -1.35 1.70
N GLY A 66 33.98 -2.67 1.86
CA GLY A 66 34.95 -3.48 2.59
C GLY A 66 34.88 -3.39 4.10
N LYS A 67 33.78 -2.89 4.65
CA LYS A 67 33.61 -2.65 6.10
C LYS A 67 32.75 -3.70 6.79
N ALA A 68 32.24 -4.69 6.05
CA ALA A 68 31.43 -5.76 6.62
C ALA A 68 32.32 -6.74 7.41
N PRO A 69 31.71 -7.53 8.34
CA PRO A 69 32.43 -8.60 9.03
C PRO A 69 33.01 -9.64 8.06
N ILE A 70 34.11 -10.29 8.46
CA ILE A 70 34.79 -11.29 7.63
C ILE A 70 33.85 -12.43 7.23
N GLU A 71 32.95 -12.83 8.13
CA GLU A 71 31.98 -13.91 7.90
C GLU A 71 31.08 -13.63 6.70
N VAL A 72 30.74 -12.36 6.48
CA VAL A 72 29.93 -11.95 5.31
C VAL A 72 30.65 -12.23 4.01
N TYR A 73 31.97 -11.94 3.94
CA TYR A 73 32.79 -12.18 2.75
C TYR A 73 33.11 -13.65 2.54
N GLU A 74 33.09 -14.46 3.59
CA GLU A 74 33.24 -15.91 3.49
C GLU A 74 32.03 -16.55 2.82
N GLU A 75 30.83 -16.08 3.13
CA GLU A 75 29.57 -16.55 2.51
C GLU A 75 29.33 -15.96 1.14
N GLU A 76 29.66 -14.68 0.95
CA GLU A 76 29.45 -13.95 -0.29
C GLU A 76 30.71 -13.16 -0.65
N PRO A 77 31.66 -13.78 -1.36
CA PRO A 77 32.89 -13.09 -1.78
C PRO A 77 32.62 -11.93 -2.72
N PHE A 78 33.33 -10.82 -2.50
CA PHE A 78 33.25 -9.65 -3.36
C PHE A 78 34.66 -9.32 -3.88
N PRO A 79 35.01 -9.80 -5.10
CA PRO A 79 36.38 -9.66 -5.63
C PRO A 79 36.73 -8.29 -6.21
N TYR A 80 35.75 -7.37 -6.27
CA TYR A 80 35.95 -6.07 -6.88
C TYR A 80 36.32 -5.01 -5.85
N LYS A 81 36.98 -3.95 -6.31
CA LYS A 81 37.21 -2.75 -5.51
C LYS A 81 36.34 -1.62 -6.04
N VAL A 82 35.52 -1.04 -5.15
CA VAL A 82 34.72 0.14 -5.47
C VAL A 82 35.57 1.38 -5.20
N ARG A 83 35.93 2.11 -6.24
CA ARG A 83 36.88 3.24 -6.18
C ARG A 83 36.20 4.61 -6.10
N ASP A 84 34.98 4.73 -6.57
CA ASP A 84 34.25 6.01 -6.62
C ASP A 84 32.77 5.83 -6.27
N LYS A 85 32.08 6.96 -6.12
CA LYS A 85 30.66 6.98 -5.77
C LYS A 85 29.78 6.38 -6.86
N GLU A 86 30.14 6.56 -8.13
CA GLU A 86 29.34 6.05 -9.25
C GLU A 86 29.37 4.52 -9.29
N ALA A 87 30.55 3.93 -9.09
CA ALA A 87 30.69 2.48 -9.01
C ALA A 87 29.92 1.91 -7.82
N LEU A 88 30.02 2.55 -6.65
CA LEU A 88 29.27 2.18 -5.47
C LEU A 88 27.76 2.22 -5.73
N GLN A 89 27.29 3.28 -6.35
CA GLN A 89 25.86 3.46 -6.64
C GLN A 89 25.35 2.38 -7.61
N ARG A 90 26.13 2.02 -8.61
CA ARG A 90 25.77 0.92 -9.53
C ARG A 90 25.62 -0.40 -8.79
N HIS A 91 26.54 -0.73 -7.88
CA HIS A 91 26.42 -1.94 -7.06
C HIS A 91 25.23 -1.91 -6.13
N MET A 92 24.96 -0.76 -5.51
CA MET A 92 23.80 -0.60 -4.64
C MET A 92 22.48 -0.73 -5.42
N ASP A 93 22.40 -0.10 -6.59
CA ASP A 93 21.20 -0.14 -7.44
C ASP A 93 20.91 -1.55 -7.97
N GLY A 94 21.97 -2.33 -8.23
CA GLY A 94 21.85 -3.71 -8.68
C GLY A 94 21.78 -4.75 -7.56
N ASP A 95 21.77 -4.33 -6.32
CA ASP A 95 21.78 -5.26 -5.18
C ASP A 95 20.42 -5.94 -5.00
N GLU A 96 20.41 -7.27 -5.05
CA GLU A 96 19.18 -8.06 -4.97
C GLU A 96 18.50 -7.98 -3.59
N LYS A 97 19.28 -7.96 -2.52
CA LYS A 97 18.76 -7.88 -1.16
C LYS A 97 18.08 -6.54 -0.90
N LEU A 98 18.71 -5.47 -1.37
CA LEU A 98 18.17 -4.12 -1.24
C LEU A 98 16.93 -3.93 -2.11
N SER A 99 16.98 -4.41 -3.36
CA SER A 99 15.82 -4.35 -4.28
C SER A 99 14.62 -5.10 -3.74
N LYS A 100 14.82 -6.22 -3.10
CA LYS A 100 13.73 -7.04 -2.51
C LYS A 100 12.97 -6.26 -1.44
N VAL A 101 13.69 -5.55 -0.56
CA VAL A 101 13.06 -4.73 0.49
C VAL A 101 12.37 -3.51 -0.12
N GLU A 102 13.00 -2.89 -1.13
CA GLU A 102 12.41 -1.76 -1.83
C GLU A 102 11.10 -2.12 -2.54
N LEU A 103 11.05 -3.29 -3.18
CA LEU A 103 9.82 -3.80 -3.81
C LEU A 103 8.70 -3.99 -2.79
N LYS A 104 9.03 -4.40 -1.58
CA LYS A 104 8.05 -4.54 -0.50
C LYS A 104 7.45 -3.20 -0.11
N ILE A 105 8.27 -2.15 -0.02
CA ILE A 105 7.79 -0.79 0.23
C ILE A 105 6.84 -0.33 -0.88
N ARG A 106 7.24 -0.53 -2.12
CA ARG A 106 6.41 -0.17 -3.29
C ARG A 106 5.08 -0.92 -3.30
N TYR A 107 5.09 -2.19 -2.91
CA TYR A 107 3.88 -2.98 -2.79
C TYR A 107 2.90 -2.36 -1.77
N TYR A 108 3.41 -1.97 -0.60
CA TYR A 108 2.58 -1.29 0.39
C TYR A 108 2.09 0.07 -0.11
N ASP A 109 2.91 0.81 -0.86
CA ASP A 109 2.49 2.08 -1.47
C ASP A 109 1.32 1.89 -2.43
N ILE A 110 1.34 0.83 -3.23
CA ILE A 110 0.24 0.49 -4.15
C ILE A 110 -1.02 0.16 -3.36
N MET A 111 -0.90 -0.62 -2.30
CA MET A 111 -2.04 -0.95 -1.43
C MET A 111 -2.64 0.30 -0.78
N LEU A 112 -1.79 1.20 -0.27
CA LEU A 112 -2.23 2.45 0.37
C LEU A 112 -2.93 3.36 -0.64
N LYS A 113 -2.41 3.47 -1.84
CA LYS A 113 -3.04 4.28 -2.90
C LYS A 113 -4.43 3.74 -3.25
N PHE A 114 -4.56 2.42 -3.36
CA PHE A 114 -5.85 1.78 -3.59
C PHE A 114 -6.82 2.08 -2.45
N LEU A 115 -6.38 1.94 -1.20
CA LEU A 115 -7.20 2.20 -0.03
C LEU A 115 -7.61 3.67 0.09
N GLU A 116 -6.76 4.60 -0.29
CA GLU A 116 -7.09 6.04 -0.35
C GLU A 116 -8.26 6.29 -1.31
N GLU A 117 -8.23 5.68 -2.48
CA GLU A 117 -9.31 5.79 -3.46
C GLU A 117 -10.61 5.15 -2.95
N VAL A 118 -10.52 4.00 -2.26
CA VAL A 118 -11.66 3.35 -1.64
C VAL A 118 -12.30 4.27 -0.59
N ILE A 119 -11.51 4.82 0.32
CA ILE A 119 -11.99 5.69 1.40
C ILE A 119 -12.64 6.95 0.81
N LYS A 120 -12.05 7.52 -0.23
CA LYS A 120 -12.61 8.66 -0.95
C LYS A 120 -13.97 8.32 -1.58
N THR A 121 -14.07 7.15 -2.21
CA THR A 121 -15.33 6.68 -2.80
C THR A 121 -16.39 6.47 -1.73
N ILE A 122 -16.02 5.91 -0.58
CA ILE A 122 -16.94 5.75 0.56
C ILE A 122 -17.43 7.11 1.05
N SER A 123 -16.56 8.10 1.15
CA SER A 123 -16.93 9.46 1.55
C SER A 123 -17.94 10.11 0.59
N ASN A 124 -17.83 9.79 -0.71
CA ASN A 124 -18.75 10.28 -1.74
C ASN A 124 -20.08 9.49 -1.78
N ARG A 125 -20.19 8.39 -1.06
CA ARG A 125 -21.35 7.50 -1.09
C ARG A 125 -22.63 8.19 -0.61
N THR A 126 -22.51 9.16 0.29
CA THR A 126 -23.62 9.99 0.75
C THR A 126 -24.32 10.70 -0.42
N TYR A 127 -23.53 11.30 -1.32
CA TYR A 127 -24.06 11.97 -2.51
C TYR A 127 -24.66 11.01 -3.51
N GLN A 128 -24.06 9.85 -3.71
CA GLN A 128 -24.59 8.81 -4.59
C GLN A 128 -25.95 8.32 -4.12
N ILE A 129 -26.08 8.06 -2.83
CA ILE A 129 -27.33 7.58 -2.23
C ILE A 129 -28.39 8.69 -2.29
N LYS A 130 -28.03 9.92 -1.96
CA LYS A 130 -28.93 11.07 -2.07
C LYS A 130 -29.45 11.23 -3.51
N ASN A 131 -28.57 11.16 -4.50
CA ASN A 131 -28.97 11.27 -5.91
C ASN A 131 -29.88 10.12 -6.31
N ALA A 132 -29.63 8.91 -5.85
CA ALA A 132 -30.48 7.76 -6.12
C ALA A 132 -31.87 7.94 -5.54
N ILE A 133 -31.98 8.47 -4.32
CA ILE A 133 -33.26 8.78 -3.65
C ILE A 133 -34.02 9.84 -4.45
N GLU A 134 -33.35 10.90 -4.88
CA GLU A 134 -33.97 11.96 -5.69
C GLU A 134 -34.47 11.43 -7.03
N TRP A 135 -33.73 10.54 -7.66
CA TRP A 135 -34.14 9.89 -8.92
C TRP A 135 -35.42 9.04 -8.72
N HIS A 136 -35.47 8.25 -7.63
CA HIS A 136 -36.66 7.46 -7.28
C HIS A 136 -37.88 8.36 -7.06
N ARG A 137 -37.70 9.49 -6.36
CA ARG A 137 -38.77 10.47 -6.15
C ARG A 137 -39.25 11.08 -7.45
N PHE A 138 -38.34 11.43 -8.33
CA PHE A 138 -38.66 11.96 -9.65
C PHE A 138 -39.48 10.96 -10.46
N GLN A 139 -39.06 9.70 -10.50
CA GLN A 139 -39.80 8.64 -11.20
C GLN A 139 -41.19 8.40 -10.61
N ALA A 140 -41.36 8.58 -9.32
CA ALA A 140 -42.65 8.45 -8.64
C ALA A 140 -43.57 9.69 -8.77
N GLY A 141 -43.08 10.76 -9.46
CA GLY A 141 -43.85 11.99 -9.66
C GLY A 141 -43.78 13.00 -8.53
N PHE A 142 -42.86 12.84 -7.57
CA PHE A 142 -42.61 13.82 -6.50
C PHE A 142 -41.50 14.78 -6.90
N ASN A 143 -41.84 16.01 -7.15
CA ASN A 143 -40.85 17.04 -7.54
C ASN A 143 -40.53 17.98 -6.37
#